data_bccad9c83ed72e1d89582caf2b01c3d5
#
_entry.id   bccad9c83ed72e1d89582caf2b01c3d5
#
_cell.length_a   1.000
_cell.length_b   1.000
_cell.length_c   1.000
_cell.angle_alpha   90.00
_cell.angle_beta   90.00
_cell.angle_gamma   90.00
#
_symmetry.space_group_name_H-M   'P 1'
#
loop_
_entity.id
_entity.type
_entity.pdbx_description
1 polymer ?
#
loop_
_entity_poly.entity_id
_entity_poly.type
_entity_poly.pdbx_seq_one_letter_code
_entity_poly.pdbx_strand_id
1 'polypeptide(L)'
;ADNVAVAIVNLPAGEHLSVDGIEITLNEDIPAGHKFALKNFAEGENVIKYGYPIGHARMAKKQGDWMNETNIKTNLAGLLDYTYNPIQVSLDIPHKDLTFKGYRRKNGDVGVRNEIWIIPTVGCVNGIIGQLAEGLRRETEGKGVDAIVAFPHNYGCSQLGDDHENTKKILRDMVLHPNAGAVLVVGLGCENNQPDVFREFLGEFDEDRVKFMVTQKVGDEYEEGMEILRDLYAKASKDERTDVPLSELRVGLKCGGSDGFSGITANPLLGMFSDFLIAQGGTSVLTEVPEMFGAETILMNRCKNEELFEQTVHLINDFKEYFLSHGEPVGENPSPGNKAGGISTLEEKALGCTQKCGKSYVSGVMPYGERLQKKGLNLLSAPGNDLVAATTLAASGCHMVLFTTGRGTPFGTFVPTMKISTNSTLAKNKPGWIDFNAGVIVENEPMEKTCERFIDYIIKVASGEFVN
;
A
#
# COMPACT_ATOMS: atom_id res chain seq x y z
N ALA A 1 9.11 -16.89 23.02
CA ALA A 1 9.24 -17.82 21.89
C ALA A 1 7.87 -18.16 21.37
N ASP A 2 7.74 -18.35 20.06
CA ASP A 2 6.50 -18.80 19.42
C ASP A 2 6.13 -20.21 19.92
N ASN A 3 4.83 -20.49 20.00
CA ASN A 3 4.30 -21.79 20.44
C ASN A 3 3.49 -22.50 19.35
N VAL A 4 3.55 -21.96 18.14
CA VAL A 4 3.07 -22.55 16.89
C VAL A 4 4.16 -22.42 15.82
N ALA A 5 4.16 -23.33 14.83
CA ALA A 5 4.97 -23.22 13.63
C ALA A 5 4.10 -23.23 12.38
N VAL A 6 4.61 -22.69 11.26
CA VAL A 6 3.91 -22.64 9.97
C VAL A 6 4.46 -23.73 9.05
N ALA A 7 3.58 -24.53 8.46
CA ALA A 7 3.92 -25.51 7.44
C ALA A 7 4.26 -24.77 6.13
N ILE A 8 5.48 -24.95 5.62
CA ILE A 8 5.91 -24.36 4.34
C ILE A 8 5.48 -25.19 3.13
N VAL A 9 5.11 -26.45 3.35
CA VAL A 9 4.52 -27.39 2.39
C VAL A 9 3.33 -28.10 3.02
N ASN A 10 2.53 -28.80 2.24
CA ASN A 10 1.50 -29.67 2.81
C ASN A 10 2.16 -30.82 3.58
N LEU A 11 1.78 -30.99 4.83
CA LEU A 11 2.30 -32.01 5.73
C LEU A 11 1.21 -33.03 6.07
N PRO A 12 1.39 -34.34 5.87
CA PRO A 12 0.37 -35.33 6.20
C PRO A 12 0.29 -35.62 7.71
N ALA A 13 -0.84 -36.11 8.16
CA ALA A 13 -1.01 -36.67 9.50
C ALA A 13 0.02 -37.80 9.73
N GLY A 14 0.57 -37.86 10.94
CA GLY A 14 1.60 -38.83 11.31
C GLY A 14 3.02 -38.43 10.91
N GLU A 15 3.22 -37.32 10.22
CA GLU A 15 4.57 -36.80 9.92
C GLU A 15 5.32 -36.48 11.22
N HIS A 16 6.60 -36.88 11.25
CA HIS A 16 7.50 -36.56 12.36
C HIS A 16 8.41 -35.40 11.98
N LEU A 17 8.40 -34.35 12.77
CA LEU A 17 9.14 -33.11 12.53
C LEU A 17 9.99 -32.79 13.75
N SER A 18 11.14 -32.18 13.52
CA SER A 18 11.94 -31.50 14.56
C SER A 18 11.94 -29.99 14.29
N VAL A 19 11.40 -29.19 15.21
CA VAL A 19 11.33 -27.73 15.12
C VAL A 19 12.03 -27.14 16.33
N ASP A 20 13.18 -26.49 16.12
CA ASP A 20 14.03 -25.91 17.18
C ASP A 20 14.36 -26.91 18.30
N GLY A 21 14.58 -28.19 17.93
CA GLY A 21 14.87 -29.28 18.87
C GLY A 21 13.65 -29.85 19.59
N ILE A 22 12.44 -29.43 19.22
CA ILE A 22 11.17 -30.00 19.71
C ILE A 22 10.72 -31.08 18.72
N GLU A 23 10.62 -32.32 19.17
CA GLU A 23 10.11 -33.44 18.37
C GLU A 23 8.57 -33.41 18.38
N ILE A 24 7.96 -33.44 17.19
CA ILE A 24 6.51 -33.30 16.99
C ILE A 24 6.04 -34.38 16.04
N THR A 25 4.90 -34.98 16.38
CA THR A 25 4.13 -35.82 15.45
C THR A 25 2.82 -35.12 15.13
N LEU A 26 2.54 -34.92 13.86
CA LEU A 26 1.30 -34.27 13.43
C LEU A 26 0.10 -35.19 13.63
N ASN A 27 -0.99 -34.64 14.23
CA ASN A 27 -2.20 -35.41 14.50
C ASN A 27 -3.20 -35.39 13.34
N GLU A 28 -3.04 -34.44 12.43
CA GLU A 28 -3.93 -34.21 11.28
C GLU A 28 -3.12 -33.62 10.12
N ASP A 29 -3.70 -33.62 8.91
CA ASP A 29 -3.07 -33.00 7.73
C ASP A 29 -2.98 -31.48 7.93
N ILE A 30 -1.81 -30.88 7.70
CA ILE A 30 -1.57 -29.45 7.82
C ILE A 30 -1.31 -28.86 6.42
N PRO A 31 -2.20 -28.03 5.88
CA PRO A 31 -1.97 -27.36 4.61
C PRO A 31 -0.80 -26.37 4.66
N ALA A 32 -0.13 -26.17 3.54
CA ALA A 32 0.89 -25.14 3.40
C ALA A 32 0.35 -23.74 3.79
N GLY A 33 1.13 -22.97 4.54
CA GLY A 33 0.74 -21.66 5.09
C GLY A 33 -0.03 -21.74 6.41
N HIS A 34 -0.47 -22.92 6.84
CA HIS A 34 -1.20 -23.11 8.08
C HIS A 34 -0.28 -23.46 9.26
N LYS A 35 -0.81 -23.27 10.49
CA LYS A 35 -0.07 -23.45 11.74
C LYS A 35 -0.37 -24.78 12.40
N PHE A 36 0.61 -25.32 13.11
CA PHE A 36 0.46 -26.45 14.02
C PHE A 36 1.07 -26.13 15.39
N ALA A 37 0.54 -26.78 16.40
CA ALA A 37 0.92 -26.57 17.79
C ALA A 37 2.28 -27.16 18.12
N LEU A 38 3.20 -26.38 18.70
CA LEU A 38 4.50 -26.83 19.20
C LEU A 38 4.44 -27.44 20.61
N LYS A 39 3.31 -27.23 21.30
CA LYS A 39 3.06 -27.75 22.65
C LYS A 39 1.57 -28.02 22.85
N ASN A 40 1.21 -28.59 24.00
CA ASN A 40 -0.18 -28.65 24.40
C ASN A 40 -0.68 -27.28 24.80
N PHE A 41 -1.94 -26.97 24.48
CA PHE A 41 -2.66 -25.74 24.89
C PHE A 41 -3.81 -26.09 25.80
N ALA A 42 -3.96 -25.34 26.88
CA ALA A 42 -5.21 -25.29 27.64
C ALA A 42 -6.19 -24.32 26.96
N GLU A 43 -7.49 -24.48 27.22
CA GLU A 43 -8.49 -23.50 26.83
C GLU A 43 -8.16 -22.12 27.44
N GLY A 44 -8.25 -21.05 26.64
CA GLY A 44 -7.92 -19.68 27.04
C GLY A 44 -6.42 -19.34 27.00
N GLU A 45 -5.57 -20.30 26.73
CA GLU A 45 -4.12 -20.07 26.65
C GLU A 45 -3.75 -19.29 25.38
N ASN A 46 -2.87 -18.28 25.51
CA ASN A 46 -2.43 -17.47 24.37
C ASN A 46 -1.64 -18.29 23.33
N VAL A 47 -2.03 -18.12 22.09
CA VAL A 47 -1.28 -18.58 20.92
C VAL A 47 -0.30 -17.49 20.51
N ILE A 48 1.00 -17.80 20.49
CA ILE A 48 2.09 -16.85 20.23
C ILE A 48 2.69 -17.14 18.85
N LYS A 49 2.73 -16.11 18.00
CA LYS A 49 3.42 -16.09 16.71
C LYS A 49 4.06 -14.71 16.50
N TYR A 50 5.21 -14.68 15.86
CA TYR A 50 6.01 -13.44 15.72
C TYR A 50 6.45 -12.82 17.06
N GLY A 51 6.53 -13.61 18.13
CA GLY A 51 6.84 -13.17 19.48
C GLY A 51 5.68 -12.51 20.23
N TYR A 52 4.48 -12.45 19.66
CA TYR A 52 3.29 -11.79 20.21
C TYR A 52 2.06 -12.70 20.23
N PRO A 53 1.09 -12.46 21.13
CA PRO A 53 -0.18 -13.16 21.09
C PRO A 53 -0.95 -12.84 19.80
N ILE A 54 -1.37 -13.90 19.10
CA ILE A 54 -2.26 -13.81 17.93
C ILE A 54 -3.70 -14.17 18.28
N GLY A 55 -4.02 -14.35 19.55
CA GLY A 55 -5.28 -14.79 20.08
C GLY A 55 -5.07 -15.85 21.17
N HIS A 56 -6.13 -16.53 21.55
CA HIS A 56 -6.10 -17.62 22.52
C HIS A 56 -6.80 -18.88 22.01
N ALA A 57 -6.43 -20.03 22.53
CA ALA A 57 -7.06 -21.30 22.20
C ALA A 57 -8.52 -21.34 22.72
N ARG A 58 -9.47 -21.65 21.86
CA ARG A 58 -10.90 -21.78 22.23
C ARG A 58 -11.19 -23.06 23.02
N MET A 59 -10.30 -24.04 22.91
CA MET A 59 -10.40 -25.36 23.52
C MET A 59 -9.00 -25.94 23.71
N ALA A 60 -8.88 -26.96 24.55
CA ALA A 60 -7.63 -27.66 24.71
C ALA A 60 -7.16 -28.28 23.37
N LYS A 61 -5.89 -28.12 23.04
CA LYS A 61 -5.24 -28.65 21.85
C LYS A 61 -3.96 -29.38 22.25
N LYS A 62 -3.60 -30.38 21.48
CA LYS A 62 -2.37 -31.15 21.71
C LYS A 62 -1.25 -30.66 20.80
N GLN A 63 -0.01 -30.92 21.20
CA GLN A 63 1.15 -30.78 20.33
C GLN A 63 0.91 -31.56 19.04
N GLY A 64 1.20 -30.93 17.88
CA GLY A 64 0.96 -31.49 16.54
C GLY A 64 -0.45 -31.27 15.99
N ASP A 65 -1.37 -30.66 16.72
CA ASP A 65 -2.71 -30.33 16.22
C ASP A 65 -2.66 -29.10 15.28
N TRP A 66 -3.56 -29.07 14.32
CA TRP A 66 -3.79 -27.93 13.45
C TRP A 66 -4.39 -26.76 14.22
N MET A 67 -3.72 -25.59 14.15
CA MET A 67 -4.15 -24.37 14.79
C MET A 67 -4.69 -23.39 13.73
N ASN A 68 -5.99 -23.11 13.74
CA ASN A 68 -6.69 -22.34 12.71
C ASN A 68 -7.82 -21.45 13.31
N GLU A 69 -8.58 -20.80 12.45
CA GLU A 69 -9.67 -19.89 12.83
C GLU A 69 -10.82 -20.54 13.61
N THR A 70 -10.94 -21.87 13.57
CA THR A 70 -12.00 -22.57 14.31
C THR A 70 -11.63 -22.78 15.78
N ASN A 71 -10.33 -22.83 16.09
CA ASN A 71 -9.82 -23.14 17.44
C ASN A 71 -8.93 -22.02 18.03
N ILE A 72 -8.73 -20.90 17.33
CA ILE A 72 -8.13 -19.69 17.86
C ILE A 72 -9.18 -18.56 17.88
N LYS A 73 -9.25 -17.82 18.98
CA LYS A 73 -10.14 -16.68 19.15
C LYS A 73 -9.31 -15.42 19.38
N THR A 74 -9.77 -14.31 18.82
CA THR A 74 -9.16 -12.98 18.99
C THR A 74 -9.13 -12.52 20.43
N ASN A 75 -8.07 -11.81 20.81
CA ASN A 75 -7.94 -11.09 22.08
C ASN A 75 -8.34 -9.62 21.94
N LEU A 76 -8.68 -9.15 20.72
CA LEU A 76 -9.00 -7.75 20.47
C LEU A 76 -10.22 -7.31 21.29
N ALA A 77 -10.04 -6.19 21.97
CA ALA A 77 -11.08 -5.42 22.64
C ALA A 77 -11.34 -4.12 21.85
N GLY A 78 -12.33 -3.33 22.28
CA GLY A 78 -12.65 -2.03 21.69
C GLY A 78 -11.52 -1.00 21.79
N LEU A 79 -11.86 0.23 22.17
CA LEU A 79 -10.88 1.30 22.42
C LEU A 79 -9.96 0.92 23.58
N LEU A 80 -8.68 1.24 23.44
CA LEU A 80 -7.66 0.98 24.45
C LEU A 80 -6.93 2.28 24.79
N ASP A 81 -6.49 2.37 26.05
CA ASP A 81 -5.54 3.35 26.51
C ASP A 81 -4.12 2.81 26.29
N TYR A 82 -3.25 3.64 25.72
CA TYR A 82 -1.87 3.29 25.43
C TYR A 82 -0.90 4.15 26.21
N THR A 83 0.24 3.59 26.53
CA THR A 83 1.35 4.30 27.19
C THR A 83 2.54 4.34 26.25
N TYR A 84 3.17 5.52 26.13
CA TYR A 84 4.37 5.69 25.32
C TYR A 84 5.57 5.05 26.01
N ASN A 85 6.05 3.96 25.43
CA ASN A 85 7.26 3.25 25.86
C ASN A 85 8.29 3.26 24.72
N PRO A 86 8.99 4.38 24.51
CA PRO A 86 9.87 4.53 23.35
C PRO A 86 11.00 3.52 23.38
N ILE A 87 11.24 2.89 22.23
CA ILE A 87 12.40 2.03 22.01
C ILE A 87 13.45 2.78 21.20
N GLN A 88 14.72 2.49 21.47
CA GLN A 88 15.79 2.99 20.64
C GLN A 88 15.90 2.15 19.38
N VAL A 89 15.74 2.77 18.20
CA VAL A 89 15.96 2.15 16.92
C VAL A 89 17.39 2.44 16.45
N SER A 90 18.13 1.38 16.15
CA SER A 90 19.43 1.47 15.50
C SER A 90 19.41 0.55 14.27
N LEU A 91 19.60 1.15 13.10
CA LEU A 91 19.72 0.42 11.84
C LEU A 91 21.15 0.61 11.33
N ASP A 92 21.92 -0.47 11.34
CA ASP A 92 23.29 -0.48 10.79
C ASP A 92 23.22 -0.80 9.29
N ILE A 93 22.68 0.15 8.52
CA ILE A 93 22.54 0.06 7.05
C ILE A 93 23.41 1.16 6.45
N PRO A 94 24.44 0.80 5.68
CA PRO A 94 25.33 1.77 5.08
C PRO A 94 24.60 2.61 4.02
N HIS A 95 24.98 3.89 3.94
CA HIS A 95 24.56 4.74 2.84
C HIS A 95 25.24 4.27 1.55
N LYS A 96 24.46 4.22 0.44
CA LYS A 96 24.94 3.89 -0.90
C LYS A 96 24.55 5.00 -1.86
N ASP A 97 25.47 5.45 -2.69
CA ASP A 97 25.22 6.44 -3.73
C ASP A 97 24.48 5.82 -4.92
N LEU A 98 23.23 5.43 -4.69
CA LEU A 98 22.35 4.86 -5.72
C LEU A 98 21.39 5.91 -6.24
N THR A 99 21.15 5.84 -7.53
CA THR A 99 20.25 6.75 -8.27
C THR A 99 19.23 5.95 -9.08
N PHE A 100 18.15 6.60 -9.45
CA PHE A 100 17.22 6.16 -10.49
C PHE A 100 17.07 7.24 -11.55
N LYS A 101 16.58 6.88 -12.73
CA LYS A 101 16.32 7.83 -13.83
C LYS A 101 14.90 8.39 -13.69
N GLY A 102 14.76 9.57 -13.09
CA GLY A 102 13.48 10.24 -12.85
C GLY A 102 13.32 11.57 -13.60
N TYR A 103 12.13 12.15 -13.52
CA TYR A 103 11.79 13.44 -14.12
C TYR A 103 11.74 14.51 -13.04
N ARG A 104 12.59 15.54 -13.16
CA ARG A 104 12.51 16.71 -12.28
C ARG A 104 11.46 17.68 -12.78
N ARG A 105 10.56 18.07 -11.87
CA ARG A 105 9.52 19.06 -12.14
C ARG A 105 10.00 20.47 -11.77
N LYS A 106 9.33 21.49 -12.30
CA LYS A 106 9.68 22.91 -12.11
C LYS A 106 9.71 23.32 -10.62
N ASN A 107 8.86 22.73 -9.79
CA ASN A 107 8.83 22.95 -8.34
C ASN A 107 9.90 22.18 -7.56
N GLY A 108 10.78 21.44 -8.24
CA GLY A 108 11.82 20.61 -7.64
C GLY A 108 11.40 19.18 -7.29
N ASP A 109 10.12 18.85 -7.38
CA ASP A 109 9.63 17.48 -7.15
C ASP A 109 10.10 16.53 -8.25
N VAL A 110 10.00 15.23 -8.01
CA VAL A 110 10.49 14.19 -8.92
C VAL A 110 9.36 13.21 -9.22
N GLY A 111 9.19 12.86 -10.51
CA GLY A 111 8.34 11.77 -10.95
C GLY A 111 9.16 10.56 -11.44
N VAL A 112 8.59 9.37 -11.31
CA VAL A 112 9.13 8.12 -11.90
C VAL A 112 8.47 7.80 -13.24
N ARG A 113 7.46 8.56 -13.60
CA ARG A 113 6.76 8.53 -14.90
C ARG A 113 6.60 9.95 -15.44
N ASN A 114 6.29 10.03 -16.72
CA ASN A 114 5.96 11.26 -17.42
C ASN A 114 4.69 11.03 -18.25
N GLU A 115 3.57 11.09 -17.56
CA GLU A 115 2.27 10.78 -18.13
C GLU A 115 1.45 12.04 -18.38
N ILE A 116 0.48 11.98 -19.29
CA ILE A 116 -0.57 12.98 -19.46
C ILE A 116 -1.84 12.45 -18.84
N TRP A 117 -2.36 13.17 -17.85
CA TRP A 117 -3.57 12.79 -17.13
C TRP A 117 -4.73 13.71 -17.45
N ILE A 118 -5.92 13.13 -17.61
CA ILE A 118 -7.17 13.87 -17.76
C ILE A 118 -8.04 13.54 -16.56
N ILE A 119 -8.29 14.55 -15.73
CA ILE A 119 -8.92 14.40 -14.42
C ILE A 119 -10.24 15.17 -14.42
N PRO A 120 -11.40 14.51 -14.21
CA PRO A 120 -12.67 15.18 -14.14
C PRO A 120 -12.93 15.76 -12.75
N THR A 121 -13.60 16.90 -12.65
CA THR A 121 -14.13 17.41 -11.38
C THR A 121 -15.43 16.74 -10.99
N VAL A 122 -16.12 16.10 -11.96
CA VAL A 122 -17.41 15.45 -11.78
C VAL A 122 -17.60 14.28 -12.77
N GLY A 123 -18.32 13.25 -12.35
CA GLY A 123 -18.57 12.06 -13.16
C GLY A 123 -19.31 12.30 -14.48
N CYS A 124 -20.05 13.41 -14.61
CA CYS A 124 -20.81 13.74 -15.83
C CYS A 124 -19.95 13.88 -17.08
N VAL A 125 -18.66 14.22 -16.94
CA VAL A 125 -17.74 14.39 -18.07
C VAL A 125 -16.87 13.15 -18.34
N ASN A 126 -17.14 12.01 -17.68
CA ASN A 126 -16.37 10.79 -17.86
C ASN A 126 -16.30 10.33 -19.32
N GLY A 127 -17.42 10.48 -20.09
CA GLY A 127 -17.45 10.08 -21.48
C GLY A 127 -16.48 10.88 -22.35
N ILE A 128 -16.49 12.20 -22.21
CA ILE A 128 -15.63 13.07 -23.03
C ILE A 128 -14.16 12.94 -22.66
N ILE A 129 -13.80 12.79 -21.37
CA ILE A 129 -12.38 12.61 -21.00
C ILE A 129 -11.80 11.30 -21.56
N GLY A 130 -12.63 10.24 -21.65
CA GLY A 130 -12.22 8.99 -22.29
C GLY A 130 -11.95 9.15 -23.79
N GLN A 131 -12.83 9.89 -24.51
CA GLN A 131 -12.65 10.20 -25.91
C GLN A 131 -11.40 11.07 -26.16
N LEU A 132 -11.16 12.06 -25.34
CA LEU A 132 -9.96 12.91 -25.39
C LEU A 132 -8.67 12.10 -25.22
N ALA A 133 -8.61 11.23 -24.22
CA ALA A 133 -7.45 10.37 -24.00
C ALA A 133 -7.18 9.46 -25.18
N GLU A 134 -8.22 8.86 -25.74
CA GLU A 134 -8.10 7.98 -26.91
C GLU A 134 -7.70 8.76 -28.15
N GLY A 135 -8.26 9.96 -28.35
CA GLY A 135 -7.90 10.86 -29.47
C GLY A 135 -6.40 11.18 -29.46
N LEU A 136 -5.87 11.63 -28.32
CA LEU A 136 -4.47 11.96 -28.19
C LEU A 136 -3.55 10.73 -28.33
N ARG A 137 -3.94 9.57 -27.81
CA ARG A 137 -3.19 8.31 -28.01
C ARG A 137 -3.04 7.96 -29.50
N ARG A 138 -4.12 8.12 -30.28
CA ARG A 138 -4.09 7.86 -31.72
C ARG A 138 -3.20 8.86 -32.45
N GLU A 139 -3.30 10.14 -32.16
CA GLU A 139 -2.48 11.18 -32.80
C GLU A 139 -0.99 11.01 -32.52
N THR A 140 -0.63 10.58 -31.32
CA THR A 140 0.76 10.42 -30.88
C THR A 140 1.31 9.01 -31.08
N GLU A 141 0.49 8.07 -31.53
CA GLU A 141 0.80 6.64 -31.57
C GLU A 141 1.28 6.10 -30.22
N GLY A 142 0.85 6.73 -29.10
CA GLY A 142 1.29 6.38 -27.74
C GLY A 142 2.77 6.65 -27.46
N LYS A 143 3.44 7.49 -28.25
CA LYS A 143 4.86 7.80 -28.10
C LYS A 143 5.08 9.15 -27.38
N GLY A 144 6.31 9.42 -26.97
CA GLY A 144 6.74 10.71 -26.42
C GLY A 144 6.45 10.93 -24.93
N VAL A 145 5.50 10.17 -24.35
CA VAL A 145 5.21 10.13 -22.92
C VAL A 145 4.97 8.68 -22.49
N ASP A 146 5.04 8.40 -21.17
CA ASP A 146 4.90 7.03 -20.67
C ASP A 146 3.46 6.51 -20.81
N ALA A 147 2.45 7.37 -20.62
CA ALA A 147 1.04 7.04 -20.84
C ALA A 147 0.18 8.30 -21.02
N ILE A 148 -1.01 8.12 -21.59
CA ILE A 148 -2.08 9.13 -21.67
C ILE A 148 -3.32 8.49 -21.03
N VAL A 149 -3.79 8.99 -19.88
CA VAL A 149 -4.79 8.32 -19.05
C VAL A 149 -5.90 9.28 -18.63
N ALA A 150 -7.16 8.86 -18.81
CA ALA A 150 -8.32 9.50 -18.19
C ALA A 150 -8.70 8.74 -16.92
N PHE A 151 -9.05 9.46 -15.85
CA PHE A 151 -9.41 8.88 -14.56
C PHE A 151 -10.88 9.11 -14.23
N PRO A 152 -11.82 8.31 -14.80
CA PRO A 152 -13.24 8.46 -14.53
C PRO A 152 -13.57 8.14 -13.07
N HIS A 153 -14.52 8.88 -12.49
CA HIS A 153 -15.10 8.62 -11.18
C HIS A 153 -16.57 9.02 -11.13
N ASN A 154 -17.29 8.65 -10.06
CA ASN A 154 -18.75 8.87 -9.95
C ASN A 154 -19.12 10.03 -9.02
N TYR A 155 -18.18 10.88 -8.65
CA TYR A 155 -18.31 11.89 -7.61
C TYR A 155 -18.30 13.30 -8.19
N GLY A 156 -18.27 14.31 -7.30
CA GLY A 156 -18.16 15.72 -7.64
C GLY A 156 -19.49 16.48 -7.62
N CYS A 157 -20.61 15.76 -7.56
CA CYS A 157 -21.94 16.35 -7.44
C CYS A 157 -22.75 15.62 -6.37
N SER A 158 -23.57 16.37 -5.60
CA SER A 158 -24.46 15.85 -4.54
C SER A 158 -23.76 15.05 -3.43
N GLN A 159 -22.48 15.25 -3.23
CA GLN A 159 -21.74 14.75 -2.06
C GLN A 159 -21.91 15.73 -0.90
N LEU A 160 -21.94 15.21 0.32
CA LEU A 160 -22.12 15.96 1.55
C LEU A 160 -20.85 15.93 2.41
N GLY A 161 -20.58 17.04 3.11
CA GLY A 161 -19.56 17.13 4.16
C GLY A 161 -18.21 16.53 3.76
N ASP A 162 -17.74 15.61 4.57
CA ASP A 162 -16.41 15.01 4.44
C ASP A 162 -16.24 14.17 3.18
N ASP A 163 -17.31 13.58 2.64
CA ASP A 163 -17.24 12.84 1.37
C ASP A 163 -16.84 13.77 0.22
N HIS A 164 -17.38 14.97 0.18
CA HIS A 164 -17.02 15.99 -0.81
C HIS A 164 -15.59 16.50 -0.60
N GLU A 165 -15.21 16.81 0.65
CA GLU A 165 -13.86 17.27 0.98
C GLU A 165 -12.80 16.21 0.67
N ASN A 166 -13.06 14.95 0.98
CA ASN A 166 -12.16 13.84 0.69
C ASN A 166 -11.99 13.64 -0.83
N THR A 167 -13.08 13.68 -1.60
CA THR A 167 -13.01 13.64 -3.06
C THR A 167 -12.15 14.77 -3.62
N LYS A 168 -12.38 15.99 -3.16
CA LYS A 168 -11.66 17.19 -3.59
C LYS A 168 -10.16 17.09 -3.26
N LYS A 169 -9.79 16.60 -2.06
CA LYS A 169 -8.39 16.37 -1.66
C LYS A 169 -7.69 15.35 -2.57
N ILE A 170 -8.31 14.20 -2.81
CA ILE A 170 -7.73 13.16 -3.67
C ILE A 170 -7.53 13.66 -5.10
N LEU A 171 -8.51 14.36 -5.67
CA LEU A 171 -8.39 14.92 -7.02
C LEU A 171 -7.29 15.99 -7.09
N ARG A 172 -7.17 16.88 -6.08
CA ARG A 172 -6.06 17.83 -5.96
C ARG A 172 -4.71 17.12 -6.00
N ASP A 173 -4.58 16.07 -5.21
CA ASP A 173 -3.33 15.35 -5.04
C ASP A 173 -2.94 14.60 -6.32
N MET A 174 -3.92 14.12 -7.08
CA MET A 174 -3.69 13.56 -8.43
C MET A 174 -3.22 14.65 -9.39
N VAL A 175 -3.87 15.83 -9.43
CA VAL A 175 -3.48 16.94 -10.32
C VAL A 175 -2.05 17.40 -10.05
N LEU A 176 -1.64 17.41 -8.79
CA LEU A 176 -0.30 17.85 -8.35
C LEU A 176 0.73 16.72 -8.28
N HIS A 177 0.38 15.51 -8.72
CA HIS A 177 1.27 14.35 -8.62
C HIS A 177 2.42 14.44 -9.61
N PRO A 178 3.69 14.23 -9.19
CA PRO A 178 4.86 14.43 -10.06
C PRO A 178 5.03 13.37 -11.16
N ASN A 179 4.31 12.24 -11.11
CA ASN A 179 4.28 11.27 -12.21
C ASN A 179 3.50 11.80 -13.43
N ALA A 180 2.65 12.82 -13.25
CA ALA A 180 2.03 13.54 -14.35
C ALA A 180 3.00 14.58 -14.91
N GLY A 181 3.39 14.44 -16.18
CA GLY A 181 4.12 15.46 -16.93
C GLY A 181 3.21 16.62 -17.33
N ALA A 182 1.92 16.34 -17.53
CA ALA A 182 0.88 17.34 -17.78
C ALA A 182 -0.49 16.83 -17.37
N VAL A 183 -1.41 17.75 -17.04
CA VAL A 183 -2.78 17.44 -16.59
C VAL A 183 -3.77 18.35 -17.28
N LEU A 184 -4.85 17.77 -17.83
CA LEU A 184 -6.06 18.49 -18.20
C LEU A 184 -7.15 18.21 -17.16
N VAL A 185 -7.61 19.21 -16.45
CA VAL A 185 -8.76 19.14 -15.54
C VAL A 185 -10.01 19.52 -16.31
N VAL A 186 -11.00 18.63 -16.34
CA VAL A 186 -12.26 18.83 -17.09
C VAL A 186 -13.43 18.91 -16.11
N GLY A 187 -14.14 20.03 -16.15
CA GLY A 187 -15.38 20.25 -15.42
C GLY A 187 -16.59 20.32 -16.32
N LEU A 188 -17.78 20.12 -15.75
CA LEU A 188 -19.06 20.36 -16.44
C LEU A 188 -19.45 21.84 -16.39
N GLY A 189 -19.51 22.43 -15.18
CA GLY A 189 -19.83 23.82 -14.94
C GLY A 189 -20.97 24.07 -13.93
N CYS A 190 -21.71 23.02 -13.54
CA CYS A 190 -22.81 23.13 -12.55
C CYS A 190 -22.68 22.16 -11.36
N GLU A 191 -21.57 21.44 -11.25
CA GLU A 191 -21.26 20.52 -10.17
C GLU A 191 -20.97 21.23 -8.82
N ASN A 192 -21.04 20.48 -7.72
CA ASN A 192 -20.61 21.01 -6.40
C ASN A 192 -19.10 21.24 -6.34
N ASN A 193 -18.32 20.38 -6.98
CA ASN A 193 -16.88 20.58 -7.11
C ASN A 193 -16.56 21.54 -8.26
N GLN A 194 -16.99 22.81 -8.12
CA GLN A 194 -16.85 23.85 -9.16
C GLN A 194 -15.41 23.99 -9.64
N PRO A 195 -15.14 23.99 -10.96
CA PRO A 195 -13.79 24.07 -11.51
C PRO A 195 -12.98 25.27 -11.03
N ASP A 196 -13.60 26.44 -10.90
CA ASP A 196 -12.93 27.66 -10.45
C ASP A 196 -12.52 27.55 -8.96
N VAL A 197 -13.42 27.03 -8.10
CA VAL A 197 -13.14 26.77 -6.67
C VAL A 197 -12.09 25.68 -6.52
N PHE A 198 -12.16 24.64 -7.33
CA PHE A 198 -11.17 23.57 -7.32
C PHE A 198 -9.79 24.06 -7.76
N ARG A 199 -9.72 24.97 -8.74
CA ARG A 199 -8.46 25.61 -9.17
C ARG A 199 -7.82 26.39 -8.00
N GLU A 200 -8.60 27.16 -7.27
CA GLU A 200 -8.11 27.88 -6.08
C GLU A 200 -7.63 26.90 -4.99
N PHE A 201 -8.32 25.78 -4.82
CA PHE A 201 -7.96 24.75 -3.85
C PHE A 201 -6.65 24.02 -4.17
N LEU A 202 -6.22 23.99 -5.43
CA LEU A 202 -4.90 23.45 -5.80
C LEU A 202 -3.74 24.22 -5.17
N GLY A 203 -3.92 25.52 -4.92
CA GLY A 203 -2.84 26.41 -4.51
C GLY A 203 -1.87 26.70 -5.66
N GLU A 204 -0.58 26.66 -5.40
CA GLU A 204 0.45 26.86 -6.42
C GLU A 204 0.62 25.60 -7.32
N PHE A 205 0.59 25.81 -8.63
CA PHE A 205 0.86 24.76 -9.62
C PHE A 205 1.49 25.36 -10.89
N ASP A 206 2.09 24.51 -11.72
CA ASP A 206 2.66 24.92 -12.99
C ASP A 206 1.56 25.12 -14.05
N GLU A 207 1.17 26.35 -14.30
CA GLU A 207 0.12 26.69 -15.27
C GLU A 207 0.46 26.30 -16.72
N ASP A 208 1.72 26.04 -17.04
CA ASP A 208 2.12 25.51 -18.34
C ASP A 208 1.82 24.02 -18.49
N ARG A 209 1.70 23.30 -17.39
CA ARG A 209 1.51 21.84 -17.36
C ARG A 209 0.13 21.42 -16.84
N VAL A 210 -0.61 22.29 -16.17
CA VAL A 210 -1.99 22.04 -15.69
C VAL A 210 -2.93 23.03 -16.34
N LYS A 211 -3.88 22.50 -17.11
CA LYS A 211 -4.90 23.28 -17.81
C LYS A 211 -6.29 22.86 -17.38
N PHE A 212 -7.26 23.77 -17.57
CA PHE A 212 -8.65 23.56 -17.22
C PHE A 212 -9.55 23.78 -18.43
N MET A 213 -10.59 22.95 -18.54
CA MET A 213 -11.69 23.12 -19.50
C MET A 213 -13.02 22.92 -18.77
N VAL A 214 -13.98 23.77 -19.05
CA VAL A 214 -15.36 23.66 -18.54
C VAL A 214 -16.27 23.43 -19.72
N THR A 215 -16.87 22.25 -19.83
CA THR A 215 -17.59 21.81 -21.04
C THR A 215 -18.79 22.70 -21.36
N GLN A 216 -19.52 23.22 -20.36
CA GLN A 216 -20.63 24.15 -20.57
C GLN A 216 -20.21 25.55 -21.05
N LYS A 217 -18.91 25.88 -21.01
CA LYS A 217 -18.37 27.20 -21.40
C LYS A 217 -17.75 27.19 -22.80
N VAL A 218 -17.62 26.03 -23.45
CA VAL A 218 -17.02 25.85 -24.78
C VAL A 218 -18.06 25.39 -25.81
N GLY A 219 -17.78 25.65 -27.08
CA GLY A 219 -18.71 25.28 -28.16
C GLY A 219 -18.63 23.81 -28.56
N ASP A 220 -17.42 23.26 -28.63
CA ASP A 220 -17.13 21.87 -28.91
C ASP A 220 -16.04 21.41 -27.93
N GLU A 221 -16.46 20.61 -26.95
CA GLU A 221 -15.57 20.16 -25.88
C GLU A 221 -14.50 19.16 -26.35
N TYR A 222 -14.75 18.45 -27.47
CA TYR A 222 -13.74 17.57 -28.03
C TYR A 222 -12.62 18.35 -28.74
N GLU A 223 -12.99 19.26 -29.64
CA GLU A 223 -12.01 20.08 -30.37
C GLU A 223 -11.18 20.97 -29.43
N GLU A 224 -11.83 21.66 -28.50
CA GLU A 224 -11.16 22.51 -27.50
C GLU A 224 -10.23 21.67 -26.59
N GLY A 225 -10.74 20.52 -26.09
CA GLY A 225 -9.95 19.62 -25.25
C GLY A 225 -8.74 19.03 -25.99
N MET A 226 -8.89 18.68 -27.27
CA MET A 226 -7.77 18.20 -28.10
C MET A 226 -6.72 19.28 -28.38
N GLU A 227 -7.16 20.53 -28.57
CA GLU A 227 -6.21 21.65 -28.76
C GLU A 227 -5.36 21.84 -27.49
N ILE A 228 -5.99 21.86 -26.32
CA ILE A 228 -5.27 21.95 -25.04
C ILE A 228 -4.31 20.76 -24.85
N LEU A 229 -4.78 19.55 -25.14
CA LEU A 229 -3.97 18.34 -24.97
C LEU A 229 -2.76 18.28 -25.91
N ARG A 230 -2.89 18.77 -27.15
CA ARG A 230 -1.75 18.87 -28.08
C ARG A 230 -0.68 19.84 -27.56
N ASP A 231 -1.07 20.97 -26.98
CA ASP A 231 -0.12 21.90 -26.33
C ASP A 231 0.57 21.27 -25.12
N LEU A 232 -0.21 20.59 -24.24
CA LEU A 232 0.34 19.86 -23.10
C LEU A 232 1.30 18.75 -23.53
N TYR A 233 0.94 17.98 -24.56
CA TYR A 233 1.80 16.94 -25.12
C TYR A 233 3.09 17.52 -25.74
N ALA A 234 3.00 18.60 -26.49
CA ALA A 234 4.17 19.26 -27.09
C ALA A 234 5.19 19.72 -26.04
N LYS A 235 4.75 20.00 -24.82
CA LYS A 235 5.62 20.34 -23.68
C LYS A 235 6.13 19.08 -22.98
N ALA A 236 5.22 18.18 -22.57
CA ALA A 236 5.59 17.00 -21.80
C ALA A 236 6.50 16.02 -22.57
N SER A 237 6.29 15.85 -23.87
CA SER A 237 7.10 14.97 -24.70
C SER A 237 8.59 15.36 -24.85
N LYS A 238 8.95 16.57 -24.38
CA LYS A 238 10.34 17.05 -24.36
C LYS A 238 11.05 16.79 -23.03
N ASP A 239 10.34 16.31 -22.02
CA ASP A 239 10.94 16.00 -20.73
C ASP A 239 11.89 14.80 -20.85
N GLU A 240 13.03 14.89 -20.18
CA GLU A 240 14.03 13.84 -20.17
C GLU A 240 14.29 13.33 -18.77
N ARG A 241 14.61 12.04 -18.66
CA ARG A 241 15.01 11.42 -17.41
C ARG A 241 16.41 11.86 -17.03
N THR A 242 16.62 12.18 -15.76
CA THR A 242 17.92 12.54 -15.17
C THR A 242 18.24 11.64 -14.00
N ASP A 243 19.50 11.60 -13.57
CA ASP A 243 19.90 10.90 -12.34
C ASP A 243 19.32 11.58 -11.12
N VAL A 244 18.60 10.81 -10.30
CA VAL A 244 17.94 11.25 -9.08
C VAL A 244 18.37 10.33 -7.94
N PRO A 245 18.82 10.86 -6.79
CA PRO A 245 19.23 10.02 -5.66
C PRO A 245 18.02 9.29 -5.06
N LEU A 246 18.26 8.09 -4.50
CA LEU A 246 17.20 7.31 -3.81
C LEU A 246 16.52 8.08 -2.67
N SER A 247 17.17 9.10 -2.12
CA SER A 247 16.58 9.97 -1.10
C SER A 247 15.32 10.72 -1.56
N GLU A 248 15.05 10.77 -2.86
CA GLU A 248 13.83 11.35 -3.43
C GLU A 248 12.74 10.31 -3.67
N LEU A 249 13.05 9.01 -3.59
CA LEU A 249 12.07 7.95 -3.84
C LEU A 249 11.07 7.83 -2.68
N ARG A 250 9.79 7.75 -3.04
CA ARG A 250 8.65 7.60 -2.11
C ARG A 250 7.83 6.39 -2.52
N VAL A 251 7.66 5.43 -1.62
CA VAL A 251 6.93 4.19 -1.88
C VAL A 251 5.77 4.00 -0.91
N GLY A 252 4.64 3.55 -1.42
CA GLY A 252 3.51 3.12 -0.61
C GLY A 252 3.58 1.62 -0.34
N LEU A 253 3.26 1.21 0.87
CA LEU A 253 3.29 -0.18 1.33
C LEU A 253 1.87 -0.69 1.50
N LYS A 254 1.50 -1.73 0.76
CA LYS A 254 0.14 -2.28 0.69
C LYS A 254 0.17 -3.80 0.72
N CYS A 255 -0.87 -4.43 1.23
CA CYS A 255 -1.12 -5.85 1.01
C CYS A 255 -2.59 -6.13 0.70
N GLY A 256 -2.85 -7.20 -0.03
CA GLY A 256 -4.20 -7.67 -0.32
C GLY A 256 -4.19 -9.15 -0.68
N GLY A 257 -5.27 -9.87 -0.36
CA GLY A 257 -5.29 -11.32 -0.53
C GLY A 257 -4.20 -12.03 0.27
N SER A 258 -3.95 -11.59 1.50
CA SER A 258 -2.90 -12.12 2.38
C SER A 258 -3.14 -13.59 2.75
N ASP A 259 -2.05 -14.35 2.92
CA ASP A 259 -2.01 -15.74 3.35
C ASP A 259 -1.02 -15.94 4.52
N GLY A 260 -0.84 -17.17 4.97
CA GLY A 260 0.08 -17.51 6.06
C GLY A 260 1.55 -17.22 5.77
N PHE A 261 1.93 -17.08 4.49
CA PHE A 261 3.29 -16.73 4.08
C PHE A 261 3.54 -15.23 4.07
N SER A 262 2.50 -14.39 4.07
CA SER A 262 2.63 -12.94 3.96
C SER A 262 3.58 -12.34 4.99
N GLY A 263 3.46 -12.74 6.26
CA GLY A 263 4.31 -12.30 7.36
C GLY A 263 5.66 -13.01 7.46
N ILE A 264 5.96 -13.96 6.56
CA ILE A 264 7.20 -14.76 6.56
C ILE A 264 8.08 -14.39 5.36
N THR A 265 7.49 -14.04 4.23
CA THR A 265 8.19 -13.81 2.96
C THR A 265 8.07 -12.35 2.49
N ALA A 266 7.01 -11.99 1.79
CA ALA A 266 6.88 -10.71 1.11
C ALA A 266 6.82 -9.51 2.06
N ASN A 267 6.11 -9.58 3.18
CA ASN A 267 6.02 -8.43 4.10
C ASN A 267 7.35 -8.14 4.81
N PRO A 268 8.08 -9.13 5.38
CA PRO A 268 9.43 -8.89 5.88
C PRO A 268 10.42 -8.40 4.81
N LEU A 269 10.30 -8.88 3.56
CA LEU A 269 11.10 -8.37 2.45
C LEU A 269 10.85 -6.88 2.21
N LEU A 270 9.57 -6.45 2.17
CA LEU A 270 9.24 -5.04 2.09
C LEU A 270 9.78 -4.25 3.27
N GLY A 271 9.74 -4.81 4.47
CA GLY A 271 10.28 -4.20 5.67
C GLY A 271 11.79 -3.96 5.59
N MET A 272 12.53 -4.96 5.12
CA MET A 272 13.97 -4.82 4.88
C MET A 272 14.26 -3.78 3.81
N PHE A 273 13.49 -3.74 2.73
CA PHE A 273 13.60 -2.71 1.70
C PHE A 273 13.23 -1.32 2.24
N SER A 274 12.16 -1.19 3.03
CA SER A 274 11.75 0.08 3.64
C SER A 274 12.87 0.66 4.53
N ASP A 275 13.47 -0.17 5.39
CA ASP A 275 14.60 0.23 6.22
C ASP A 275 15.81 0.67 5.38
N PHE A 276 16.12 -0.08 4.32
CA PHE A 276 17.17 0.30 3.38
C PHE A 276 16.87 1.66 2.72
N LEU A 277 15.67 1.86 2.18
CA LEU A 277 15.29 3.10 1.52
C LEU A 277 15.36 4.31 2.46
N ILE A 278 14.90 4.15 3.71
CA ILE A 278 14.96 5.19 4.74
C ILE A 278 16.40 5.51 5.11
N ALA A 279 17.26 4.50 5.20
CA ALA A 279 18.70 4.70 5.41
C ALA A 279 19.36 5.47 4.27
N GLN A 280 18.82 5.39 3.04
CA GLN A 280 19.25 6.22 1.91
C GLN A 280 18.59 7.62 1.91
N GLY A 281 17.77 7.96 2.89
CA GLY A 281 17.06 9.24 2.99
C GLY A 281 15.72 9.27 2.25
N GLY A 282 15.24 8.15 1.74
CA GLY A 282 13.95 8.03 1.07
C GLY A 282 12.76 7.93 2.02
N THR A 283 11.59 7.63 1.48
CA THR A 283 10.32 7.65 2.21
C THR A 283 9.49 6.40 1.93
N SER A 284 8.95 5.80 2.97
CA SER A 284 7.92 4.77 2.88
C SER A 284 6.67 5.16 3.67
N VAL A 285 5.52 4.70 3.20
CA VAL A 285 4.21 5.01 3.79
C VAL A 285 3.45 3.71 4.04
N LEU A 286 3.11 3.46 5.30
CA LEU A 286 2.23 2.37 5.70
C LEU A 286 0.81 2.90 5.89
N THR A 287 -0.19 2.18 5.39
CA THR A 287 -1.61 2.48 5.56
C THR A 287 -2.39 1.23 5.97
N GLU A 288 -3.69 1.18 5.71
CA GLU A 288 -4.57 0.08 6.10
C GLU A 288 -4.71 0.02 7.62
N VAL A 289 -5.21 1.11 8.23
CA VAL A 289 -5.27 1.25 9.69
C VAL A 289 -5.93 0.06 10.39
N PRO A 290 -7.05 -0.52 9.87
CA PRO A 290 -7.63 -1.73 10.48
C PRO A 290 -6.67 -2.94 10.53
N GLU A 291 -5.67 -2.98 9.66
CA GLU A 291 -4.64 -4.03 9.65
C GLU A 291 -3.45 -3.72 10.56
N MET A 292 -3.54 -2.69 11.39
CA MET A 292 -2.60 -2.38 12.47
C MET A 292 -3.14 -2.82 13.84
N PHE A 293 -4.44 -3.15 13.94
CA PHE A 293 -5.08 -3.51 15.21
C PHE A 293 -4.50 -4.81 15.77
N GLY A 294 -3.99 -4.75 16.99
CA GLY A 294 -3.25 -5.84 17.64
C GLY A 294 -1.73 -5.78 17.44
N ALA A 295 -1.24 -4.92 16.55
CA ALA A 295 0.19 -4.64 16.34
C ALA A 295 0.54 -3.16 16.56
N GLU A 296 -0.40 -2.33 16.94
CA GLU A 296 -0.28 -0.87 17.04
C GLU A 296 0.81 -0.43 18.02
N THR A 297 1.01 -1.14 19.13
CA THR A 297 2.04 -0.80 20.12
C THR A 297 3.45 -0.90 19.56
N ILE A 298 3.67 -1.77 18.58
CA ILE A 298 4.96 -1.88 17.88
C ILE A 298 5.27 -0.59 17.11
N LEU A 299 4.25 0.02 16.48
CA LEU A 299 4.38 1.29 15.77
C LEU A 299 4.50 2.46 16.75
N MET A 300 3.63 2.50 17.77
CA MET A 300 3.60 3.54 18.80
C MET A 300 4.92 3.69 19.52
N ASN A 301 5.56 2.58 19.91
CA ASN A 301 6.84 2.60 20.62
C ASN A 301 8.03 3.02 19.73
N ARG A 302 7.84 3.03 18.40
CA ARG A 302 8.83 3.54 17.43
C ARG A 302 8.58 4.98 16.99
N CYS A 303 7.59 5.66 17.53
CA CYS A 303 7.41 7.09 17.28
C CYS A 303 8.61 7.88 17.80
N LYS A 304 9.10 8.84 17.01
CA LYS A 304 10.27 9.65 17.35
C LYS A 304 10.10 10.49 18.61
N ASN A 305 8.85 10.84 18.94
CA ASN A 305 8.49 11.67 20.08
C ASN A 305 7.05 11.39 20.53
N GLU A 306 6.67 11.98 21.65
CA GLU A 306 5.35 11.83 22.26
C GLU A 306 4.23 12.40 21.38
N GLU A 307 4.47 13.48 20.65
CA GLU A 307 3.47 14.05 19.73
C GLU A 307 3.08 13.05 18.63
N LEU A 308 4.06 12.39 18.02
CA LEU A 308 3.80 11.34 17.01
C LEU A 308 3.14 10.10 17.62
N PHE A 309 3.48 9.78 18.87
CA PHE A 309 2.80 8.72 19.61
C PHE A 309 1.31 9.06 19.77
N GLU A 310 0.96 10.25 20.27
CA GLU A 310 -0.43 10.68 20.41
C GLU A 310 -1.18 10.70 19.06
N GLN A 311 -0.54 11.19 18.00
CA GLN A 311 -1.11 11.14 16.66
C GLN A 311 -1.36 9.69 16.19
N THR A 312 -0.49 8.75 16.56
CA THR A 312 -0.68 7.33 16.23
C THR A 312 -1.80 6.71 17.05
N VAL A 313 -1.94 7.08 18.33
CA VAL A 313 -3.07 6.66 19.17
C VAL A 313 -4.40 7.12 18.54
N HIS A 314 -4.48 8.38 18.12
CA HIS A 314 -5.65 8.91 17.42
C HIS A 314 -5.91 8.15 16.11
N LEU A 315 -4.88 7.95 15.27
CA LEU A 315 -5.00 7.20 14.03
C LEU A 315 -5.69 5.84 14.24
N ILE A 316 -5.32 5.13 15.31
CA ILE A 316 -5.86 3.80 15.64
C ILE A 316 -7.26 3.90 16.25
N ASN A 317 -7.41 4.70 17.31
CA ASN A 317 -8.64 4.76 18.08
C ASN A 317 -9.79 5.43 17.32
N ASP A 318 -9.54 6.48 16.56
CA ASP A 318 -10.56 7.14 15.73
C ASP A 318 -11.12 6.18 14.69
N PHE A 319 -10.27 5.30 14.13
CA PHE A 319 -10.72 4.28 13.18
C PHE A 319 -11.51 3.15 13.86
N LYS A 320 -11.12 2.73 15.08
CA LYS A 320 -11.92 1.81 15.89
C LYS A 320 -13.28 2.40 16.24
N GLU A 321 -13.31 3.68 16.62
CA GLU A 321 -14.55 4.39 16.93
C GLU A 321 -15.47 4.50 15.72
N TYR A 322 -14.90 4.70 14.52
CA TYR A 322 -15.68 4.65 13.28
C TYR A 322 -16.45 3.33 13.13
N PHE A 323 -15.81 2.17 13.35
CA PHE A 323 -16.52 0.87 13.34
C PHE A 323 -17.61 0.80 14.40
N LEU A 324 -17.27 1.16 15.65
CA LEU A 324 -18.20 1.08 16.77
C LEU A 324 -19.42 1.99 16.60
N SER A 325 -19.22 3.20 16.05
CA SER A 325 -20.31 4.15 15.77
C SER A 325 -21.31 3.65 14.72
N HIS A 326 -20.88 2.72 13.87
CA HIS A 326 -21.73 2.06 12.87
C HIS A 326 -22.30 0.69 13.36
N GLY A 327 -22.02 0.31 14.61
CA GLY A 327 -22.47 -0.95 15.20
C GLY A 327 -21.71 -2.18 14.70
N GLU A 328 -20.53 -1.97 14.06
CA GLU A 328 -19.72 -3.04 13.51
C GLU A 328 -18.58 -3.45 14.46
N PRO A 329 -18.21 -4.73 14.50
CA PRO A 329 -17.13 -5.20 15.34
C PRO A 329 -15.77 -4.74 14.79
N VAL A 330 -14.87 -4.32 15.68
CA VAL A 330 -13.50 -3.92 15.33
C VAL A 330 -12.69 -5.06 14.69
N GLY A 331 -13.04 -6.31 14.98
CA GLY A 331 -12.29 -7.52 14.57
C GLY A 331 -12.88 -8.32 13.41
N GLU A 332 -13.64 -7.72 12.50
CA GLU A 332 -14.29 -8.43 11.39
C GLU A 332 -13.30 -9.04 10.37
N ASN A 333 -12.17 -8.42 10.13
CA ASN A 333 -11.06 -9.00 9.36
C ASN A 333 -10.38 -10.11 10.20
N PRO A 334 -9.84 -11.21 9.66
CA PRO A 334 -9.52 -11.56 8.27
C PRO A 334 -10.73 -12.02 7.44
N SER A 335 -10.62 -11.78 6.11
CA SER A 335 -11.61 -12.27 5.16
C SER A 335 -11.61 -13.79 5.04
N PRO A 336 -12.69 -14.40 4.47
CA PRO A 336 -12.71 -15.85 4.22
C PRO A 336 -11.50 -16.36 3.43
N GLY A 337 -11.01 -15.59 2.45
CA GLY A 337 -9.82 -15.94 1.66
C GLY A 337 -8.53 -15.91 2.49
N ASN A 338 -8.39 -14.99 3.44
CA ASN A 338 -7.25 -14.96 4.36
C ASN A 338 -7.25 -16.17 5.30
N LYS A 339 -8.42 -16.55 5.82
CA LYS A 339 -8.60 -17.73 6.68
C LYS A 339 -8.26 -19.03 5.94
N ALA A 340 -8.77 -19.18 4.71
CA ALA A 340 -8.41 -20.30 3.84
C ALA A 340 -6.90 -20.32 3.49
N GLY A 341 -6.23 -19.19 3.57
CA GLY A 341 -4.77 -19.05 3.38
C GLY A 341 -3.94 -19.25 4.65
N GLY A 342 -4.55 -19.57 5.80
CA GLY A 342 -3.85 -19.90 7.06
C GLY A 342 -3.82 -18.80 8.12
N ILE A 343 -4.40 -17.62 7.87
CA ILE A 343 -4.52 -16.55 8.87
C ILE A 343 -5.74 -16.80 9.75
N SER A 344 -5.59 -16.74 11.07
CA SER A 344 -6.64 -17.11 12.03
C SER A 344 -7.39 -15.89 12.59
N THR A 345 -6.67 -14.82 12.90
CA THR A 345 -7.19 -13.65 13.64
C THR A 345 -6.70 -12.35 13.02
N LEU A 346 -7.30 -11.23 13.40
CA LEU A 346 -6.84 -9.91 12.95
C LEU A 346 -5.47 -9.57 13.53
N GLU A 347 -5.18 -9.94 14.79
CA GLU A 347 -3.86 -9.74 15.39
C GLU A 347 -2.76 -10.45 14.60
N GLU A 348 -3.00 -11.70 14.19
CA GLU A 348 -2.06 -12.41 13.34
C GLU A 348 -1.83 -11.69 12.02
N LYS A 349 -2.92 -11.25 11.39
CA LYS A 349 -2.84 -10.49 10.15
C LYS A 349 -2.07 -9.19 10.36
N ALA A 350 -2.40 -8.42 11.39
CA ALA A 350 -1.78 -7.14 11.69
C ALA A 350 -0.29 -7.27 12.01
N LEU A 351 0.12 -8.26 12.79
CA LEU A 351 1.52 -8.54 13.07
C LEU A 351 2.31 -8.91 11.80
N GLY A 352 1.68 -9.62 10.87
CA GLY A 352 2.26 -9.90 9.56
C GLY A 352 2.30 -8.66 8.65
N CYS A 353 1.23 -7.87 8.62
CA CYS A 353 1.09 -6.69 7.76
C CYS A 353 2.03 -5.55 8.15
N THR A 354 2.18 -5.27 9.45
CA THR A 354 3.04 -4.18 9.94
C THR A 354 4.53 -4.43 9.68
N GLN A 355 4.94 -5.66 9.41
CA GLN A 355 6.33 -5.95 9.02
C GLN A 355 6.75 -5.26 7.72
N LYS A 356 5.79 -4.89 6.84
CA LYS A 356 6.07 -4.14 5.60
C LYS A 356 6.86 -2.84 5.84
N CYS A 357 6.69 -2.21 6.99
CA CYS A 357 7.36 -0.95 7.31
C CYS A 357 8.71 -1.11 8.04
N GLY A 358 9.23 -2.34 8.15
CA GLY A 358 10.52 -2.60 8.78
C GLY A 358 10.59 -2.20 10.24
N LYS A 359 11.75 -1.69 10.66
CA LYS A 359 12.08 -1.34 12.05
C LYS A 359 12.38 0.14 12.25
N SER A 360 12.30 0.96 11.22
CA SER A 360 12.59 2.40 11.27
C SER A 360 11.67 3.16 12.23
N TYR A 361 12.12 4.31 12.71
CA TYR A 361 11.28 5.23 13.47
C TYR A 361 10.09 5.71 12.63
N VAL A 362 8.91 5.82 13.27
CA VAL A 362 7.78 6.56 12.72
C VAL A 362 8.12 8.05 12.75
N SER A 363 8.15 8.67 11.57
CA SER A 363 8.56 10.06 11.35
C SER A 363 7.40 11.02 11.08
N GLY A 364 6.24 10.49 10.71
CA GLY A 364 5.03 11.25 10.44
C GLY A 364 3.78 10.40 10.52
N VAL A 365 2.66 11.05 10.82
CA VAL A 365 1.31 10.48 10.80
C VAL A 365 0.44 11.43 9.99
N MET A 366 -0.31 10.91 9.01
CA MET A 366 -1.08 11.71 8.07
C MET A 366 -2.56 11.32 8.10
N PRO A 367 -3.46 12.30 8.19
CA PRO A 367 -4.88 12.11 7.91
C PRO A 367 -5.14 11.65 6.47
N TYR A 368 -6.34 11.16 6.21
CA TYR A 368 -6.79 10.80 4.87
C TYR A 368 -6.73 11.99 3.89
N GLY A 369 -6.18 11.77 2.71
CA GLY A 369 -6.07 12.78 1.66
C GLY A 369 -5.02 13.88 1.93
N GLU A 370 -4.08 13.67 2.85
CA GLU A 370 -2.96 14.57 3.07
C GLU A 370 -1.72 14.14 2.30
N ARG A 371 -0.92 15.12 1.86
CA ARG A 371 0.31 14.89 1.11
C ARG A 371 1.51 14.73 2.04
N LEU A 372 2.47 13.92 1.63
CA LEU A 372 3.73 13.70 2.33
C LEU A 372 4.50 15.01 2.55
N GLN A 373 4.89 15.26 3.80
CA GLN A 373 5.67 16.41 4.23
C GLN A 373 7.02 16.01 4.84
N LYS A 374 7.14 14.76 5.31
CA LYS A 374 8.32 14.29 6.05
C LYS A 374 8.91 13.07 5.38
N LYS A 375 10.25 13.02 5.28
CA LYS A 375 10.99 11.83 4.87
C LYS A 375 10.99 10.76 5.97
N GLY A 376 11.28 9.53 5.61
CA GLY A 376 11.28 8.39 6.51
C GLY A 376 9.96 7.62 6.49
N LEU A 377 9.68 6.86 7.53
CA LEU A 377 8.44 6.09 7.67
C LEU A 377 7.29 7.00 8.11
N ASN A 378 6.23 7.01 7.32
CA ASN A 378 4.98 7.71 7.64
C ASN A 378 3.82 6.71 7.74
N LEU A 379 2.88 6.97 8.65
CA LEU A 379 1.62 6.27 8.76
C LEU A 379 0.50 7.13 8.13
N LEU A 380 -0.37 6.52 7.34
CA LEU A 380 -1.43 7.21 6.61
C LEU A 380 -2.79 6.60 6.96
N SER A 381 -3.76 7.46 7.29
CA SER A 381 -5.14 7.04 7.52
C SER A 381 -5.81 6.60 6.22
N ALA A 382 -6.13 5.31 6.10
CA ALA A 382 -6.99 4.75 5.07
C ALA A 382 -7.54 3.38 5.52
N PRO A 383 -8.68 2.93 4.96
CA PRO A 383 -9.24 1.62 5.26
C PRO A 383 -8.42 0.48 4.65
N GLY A 384 -8.81 -0.77 4.96
CA GLY A 384 -8.21 -1.97 4.37
C GLY A 384 -8.65 -2.27 2.92
N ASN A 385 -9.63 -1.55 2.37
CA ASN A 385 -10.07 -1.72 0.99
C ASN A 385 -8.92 -1.42 0.00
N ASP A 386 -8.59 -2.37 -0.86
CA ASP A 386 -7.42 -2.30 -1.75
C ASP A 386 -7.43 -1.05 -2.64
N LEU A 387 -8.59 -0.76 -3.27
CA LEU A 387 -8.73 0.39 -4.16
C LEU A 387 -8.54 1.71 -3.40
N VAL A 388 -9.23 1.88 -2.27
CA VAL A 388 -9.18 3.12 -1.49
C VAL A 388 -7.79 3.34 -0.89
N ALA A 389 -7.22 2.31 -0.25
CA ALA A 389 -5.92 2.41 0.40
C ALA A 389 -4.78 2.69 -0.60
N ALA A 390 -4.74 1.96 -1.73
CA ALA A 390 -3.71 2.18 -2.75
C ALA A 390 -3.85 3.54 -3.44
N THR A 391 -5.09 4.00 -3.71
CA THR A 391 -5.35 5.34 -4.24
C THR A 391 -4.87 6.42 -3.26
N THR A 392 -5.13 6.25 -1.96
CA THR A 392 -4.70 7.21 -0.92
C THR A 392 -3.17 7.24 -0.79
N LEU A 393 -2.49 6.09 -0.86
CA LEU A 393 -1.02 6.03 -0.90
C LEU A 393 -0.45 6.80 -2.10
N ALA A 394 -0.99 6.56 -3.28
CA ALA A 394 -0.57 7.26 -4.49
C ALA A 394 -0.85 8.77 -4.39
N ALA A 395 -2.06 9.16 -3.95
CA ALA A 395 -2.44 10.55 -3.76
C ALA A 395 -1.55 11.28 -2.75
N SER A 396 -1.11 10.61 -1.69
CA SER A 396 -0.17 11.20 -0.73
C SER A 396 1.19 11.62 -1.34
N GLY A 397 1.47 11.22 -2.57
CA GLY A 397 2.68 11.55 -3.32
C GLY A 397 3.65 10.38 -3.45
N CYS A 398 3.25 9.14 -3.12
CA CYS A 398 4.05 7.96 -3.40
C CYS A 398 4.20 7.76 -4.91
N HIS A 399 5.43 7.56 -5.37
CA HIS A 399 5.74 7.37 -6.79
C HIS A 399 5.27 6.02 -7.33
N MET A 400 5.21 5.02 -6.45
CA MET A 400 4.77 3.66 -6.71
C MET A 400 4.18 3.03 -5.46
N VAL A 401 3.37 2.00 -5.63
CA VAL A 401 2.82 1.17 -4.55
C VAL A 401 3.41 -0.22 -4.65
N LEU A 402 3.99 -0.69 -3.54
CA LEU A 402 4.49 -2.06 -3.37
C LEU A 402 3.38 -2.88 -2.73
N PHE A 403 2.80 -3.79 -3.50
CA PHE A 403 1.60 -4.54 -3.16
C PHE A 403 1.92 -6.02 -2.96
N THR A 404 1.97 -6.47 -1.70
CA THR A 404 2.17 -7.89 -1.40
C THR A 404 0.87 -8.68 -1.47
N THR A 405 0.92 -9.90 -1.99
CA THR A 405 -0.27 -10.75 -2.14
C THR A 405 0.07 -12.23 -2.09
N GLY A 406 -0.74 -13.01 -1.39
CA GLY A 406 -0.64 -14.48 -1.35
C GLY A 406 -1.62 -15.18 -2.29
N ARG A 407 -2.75 -14.51 -2.61
CA ARG A 407 -3.82 -15.04 -3.46
C ARG A 407 -3.83 -14.43 -4.86
N GLY A 408 -3.19 -13.27 -5.03
CA GLY A 408 -3.10 -12.56 -6.29
C GLY A 408 -4.26 -11.59 -6.56
N THR A 409 -3.96 -10.56 -7.33
CA THR A 409 -4.93 -9.59 -7.83
C THR A 409 -4.43 -8.98 -9.13
N PRO A 410 -5.30 -8.70 -10.11
CA PRO A 410 -4.95 -7.91 -11.29
C PRO A 410 -5.01 -6.39 -11.03
N PHE A 411 -5.29 -5.99 -9.78
CA PHE A 411 -5.48 -4.58 -9.42
C PHE A 411 -4.20 -3.74 -9.62
N GLY A 412 -4.39 -2.52 -10.11
CA GLY A 412 -3.39 -1.46 -10.13
C GLY A 412 -4.03 -0.12 -9.78
N THR A 413 -3.25 0.84 -9.31
CA THR A 413 -3.69 2.23 -9.07
C THR A 413 -3.10 3.17 -10.13
N PHE A 414 -3.25 4.47 -9.97
CA PHE A 414 -2.80 5.48 -10.95
C PHE A 414 -1.28 5.76 -10.91
N VAL A 415 -0.54 5.03 -10.08
CA VAL A 415 0.93 4.97 -10.11
C VAL A 415 1.37 3.52 -10.34
N PRO A 416 2.62 3.24 -10.73
CA PRO A 416 3.12 1.88 -10.81
C PRO A 416 2.81 1.08 -9.55
N THR A 417 2.05 -0.01 -9.70
CA THR A 417 1.60 -0.87 -8.59
C THR A 417 2.22 -2.23 -8.75
N MET A 418 3.37 -2.43 -8.09
CA MET A 418 4.18 -3.62 -8.20
C MET A 418 3.63 -4.73 -7.29
N LYS A 419 3.22 -5.87 -7.88
CA LYS A 419 2.71 -7.03 -7.12
C LYS A 419 3.84 -7.99 -6.76
N ILE A 420 3.96 -8.24 -5.46
CA ILE A 420 4.97 -9.13 -4.86
C ILE A 420 4.27 -10.33 -4.28
N SER A 421 4.50 -11.52 -4.84
CA SER A 421 3.90 -12.75 -4.34
C SER A 421 4.58 -13.24 -3.07
N THR A 422 3.78 -13.76 -2.15
CA THR A 422 4.25 -14.40 -0.90
C THR A 422 4.74 -15.82 -1.12
N ASN A 423 4.34 -16.46 -2.24
CA ASN A 423 4.65 -17.83 -2.58
C ASN A 423 4.91 -18.01 -4.08
N SER A 424 5.75 -18.99 -4.41
CA SER A 424 6.17 -19.26 -5.80
C SER A 424 5.06 -19.90 -6.65
N THR A 425 4.10 -20.56 -6.03
CA THR A 425 2.96 -21.14 -6.75
C THR A 425 2.11 -20.05 -7.41
N LEU A 426 1.82 -18.98 -6.69
CA LEU A 426 1.11 -17.82 -7.24
C LEU A 426 1.92 -17.18 -8.38
N ALA A 427 3.21 -16.91 -8.16
CA ALA A 427 4.07 -16.31 -9.19
C ALA A 427 4.11 -17.14 -10.48
N LYS A 428 4.18 -18.46 -10.36
CA LYS A 428 4.17 -19.39 -11.49
C LYS A 428 2.82 -19.40 -12.22
N ASN A 429 1.72 -19.41 -11.47
CA ASN A 429 0.37 -19.56 -12.02
C ASN A 429 -0.18 -18.26 -12.61
N LYS A 430 0.31 -17.09 -12.16
CA LYS A 430 -0.15 -15.76 -12.56
C LYS A 430 1.00 -14.83 -12.97
N PRO A 431 1.83 -15.24 -13.97
CA PRO A 431 2.99 -14.44 -14.38
C PRO A 431 2.62 -13.05 -14.94
N GLY A 432 1.40 -12.86 -15.45
CA GLY A 432 0.90 -11.57 -15.91
C GLY A 432 0.29 -10.69 -14.78
N TRP A 433 0.32 -11.15 -13.53
CA TRP A 433 -0.13 -10.37 -12.37
C TRP A 433 1.02 -10.04 -11.43
N ILE A 434 2.02 -10.91 -11.35
CA ILE A 434 3.08 -10.88 -10.35
C ILE A 434 4.37 -10.36 -10.98
N ASP A 435 4.93 -9.33 -10.38
CA ASP A 435 6.17 -8.68 -10.81
C ASP A 435 7.41 -9.24 -10.09
N PHE A 436 7.25 -9.66 -8.84
CA PHE A 436 8.36 -10.19 -8.04
C PHE A 436 7.91 -11.36 -7.15
N ASN A 437 8.71 -12.42 -7.12
CA ASN A 437 8.44 -13.60 -6.30
C ASN A 437 9.26 -13.58 -5.01
N ALA A 438 8.61 -13.33 -3.86
CA ALA A 438 9.23 -13.46 -2.55
C ALA A 438 9.12 -14.87 -1.96
N GLY A 439 8.36 -15.77 -2.58
CA GLY A 439 8.20 -17.17 -2.13
C GLY A 439 9.51 -17.95 -2.10
N VAL A 440 10.50 -17.54 -2.90
CA VAL A 440 11.84 -18.15 -2.90
C VAL A 440 12.54 -18.09 -1.55
N ILE A 441 12.13 -17.21 -0.64
CA ILE A 441 12.69 -17.08 0.71
C ILE A 441 12.48 -18.36 1.52
N VAL A 442 11.33 -19.01 1.41
CA VAL A 442 11.04 -20.30 2.05
C VAL A 442 11.55 -21.50 1.22
N GLU A 443 12.09 -21.25 0.02
CA GLU A 443 12.72 -22.22 -0.87
C GLU A 443 14.26 -22.17 -0.82
N ASN A 444 14.81 -21.68 0.30
CA ASN A 444 16.23 -21.58 0.61
C ASN A 444 17.01 -20.43 -0.07
N GLU A 445 16.37 -19.40 -0.60
CA GLU A 445 17.07 -18.16 -0.95
C GLU A 445 17.16 -17.24 0.28
N PRO A 446 18.33 -16.81 0.74
CA PRO A 446 18.46 -15.90 1.86
C PRO A 446 17.69 -14.59 1.64
N MET A 447 17.05 -14.07 2.69
CA MET A 447 16.27 -12.83 2.65
C MET A 447 17.10 -11.65 2.13
N GLU A 448 18.35 -11.55 2.57
CA GLU A 448 19.28 -10.49 2.19
C GLU A 448 19.54 -10.49 0.68
N LYS A 449 19.77 -11.67 0.11
CA LYS A 449 20.00 -11.84 -1.34
C LYS A 449 18.73 -11.50 -2.13
N THR A 450 17.57 -11.94 -1.64
CA THR A 450 16.27 -11.60 -2.24
C THR A 450 16.05 -10.09 -2.19
N CYS A 451 16.41 -9.44 -1.08
CA CYS A 451 16.28 -7.99 -0.92
C CYS A 451 17.21 -7.21 -1.88
N GLU A 452 18.45 -7.66 -2.11
CA GLU A 452 19.34 -7.05 -3.09
C GLU A 452 18.73 -7.06 -4.49
N ARG A 453 18.20 -8.20 -4.94
CA ARG A 453 17.49 -8.30 -6.23
C ARG A 453 16.23 -7.43 -6.28
N PHE A 454 15.53 -7.31 -5.15
CA PHE A 454 14.34 -6.47 -5.03
C PHE A 454 14.68 -4.98 -5.15
N ILE A 455 15.75 -4.53 -4.50
CA ILE A 455 16.26 -3.15 -4.62
C ILE A 455 16.60 -2.83 -6.07
N ASP A 456 17.34 -3.71 -6.75
CA ASP A 456 17.71 -3.53 -8.15
C ASP A 456 16.48 -3.43 -9.06
N TYR A 457 15.46 -4.24 -8.80
CA TYR A 457 14.23 -4.21 -9.56
C TYR A 457 13.40 -2.93 -9.31
N ILE A 458 13.32 -2.48 -8.06
CA ILE A 458 12.65 -1.20 -7.75
C ILE A 458 13.34 -0.02 -8.45
N ILE A 459 14.67 0.01 -8.49
CA ILE A 459 15.43 1.05 -9.20
C ILE A 459 15.10 1.02 -10.70
N LYS A 460 14.97 -0.16 -11.31
CA LYS A 460 14.56 -0.29 -12.71
C LYS A 460 13.14 0.23 -12.94
N VAL A 461 12.19 -0.12 -12.08
CA VAL A 461 10.80 0.37 -12.15
C VAL A 461 10.76 1.89 -11.97
N ALA A 462 11.48 2.43 -10.99
CA ALA A 462 11.61 3.87 -10.79
C ALA A 462 12.26 4.57 -11.98
N SER A 463 13.10 3.86 -12.75
CA SER A 463 13.78 4.35 -13.95
C SER A 463 12.99 4.14 -15.25
N GLY A 464 11.77 3.61 -15.18
CA GLY A 464 10.87 3.53 -16.33
C GLY A 464 10.47 2.12 -16.77
N GLU A 465 10.96 1.07 -16.12
CA GLU A 465 10.48 -0.29 -16.39
C GLU A 465 9.00 -0.42 -15.99
N PHE A 466 8.19 -0.98 -16.89
CA PHE A 466 6.76 -1.19 -16.61
C PHE A 466 6.55 -2.42 -15.73
N VAL A 467 5.48 -2.39 -14.95
CA VAL A 467 4.98 -3.50 -14.13
C VAL A 467 3.64 -4.02 -14.66
N ASN A 468 3.24 -5.21 -14.26
CA ASN A 468 1.99 -5.86 -14.68
C ASN A 468 0.74 -5.18 -14.10
#